data_60a582dab520d0a773c01c12425c2f3c
#
_entry.id   60a582dab520d0a773c01c12425c2f3c
#
_cell.length_a   1.000
_cell.length_b   1.000
_cell.length_c   1.000
_cell.angle_alpha   90.00
_cell.angle_beta   90.00
_cell.angle_gamma   90.00
#
_symmetry.space_group_name_H-M   'P 1'
#
loop_
_entity.id
_entity.type
_entity.pdbx_description
1 polymer ?
#
loop_
_entity_poly.entity_id
_entity_poly.type
_entity_poly.pdbx_seq_one_letter_code
_entity_poly.pdbx_strand_id
1 'polypeptide(L)'
;MLDVIYEDGEIFVSYTEDRGDDKTSTSIARGFIENDSFSKIENIFQSGSSWNNIHWGSRLMFKDGLLYASIGERGYGSVAQDPTSYFGKMIRINKDGTAPKDNPYSMNEDWLPEIYQIGLRNPQGIMLYPNDSEIYITNHGPRGGDFFGKVEAGTNYGWADVAWGGIDYDGSIIGDGSAWKEGLLKPIYT
;
A
#
# COMPACT_ATOMS: atom_id res chain seq x y z
N MET A 1 10.22 12.52 -2.38
CA MET A 1 8.96 12.17 -3.07
C MET A 1 9.06 10.75 -3.59
N LEU A 2 7.95 10.03 -3.60
CA LEU A 2 7.89 8.60 -3.96
C LEU A 2 7.01 8.36 -5.20
N ASP A 3 5.89 9.10 -5.31
CA ASP A 3 5.03 9.07 -6.48
C ASP A 3 4.27 10.40 -6.63
N VAL A 4 3.72 10.65 -7.82
CA VAL A 4 2.91 11.83 -8.13
C VAL A 4 1.83 11.45 -9.15
N ILE A 5 0.61 11.91 -8.92
CA ILE A 5 -0.52 11.72 -9.82
C ILE A 5 -1.37 12.99 -9.90
N TYR A 6 -1.98 13.21 -11.05
CA TYR A 6 -2.91 14.32 -11.30
C TYR A 6 -4.33 13.79 -11.41
N GLU A 7 -5.28 14.48 -10.76
CA GLU A 7 -6.71 14.17 -10.84
C GLU A 7 -7.53 15.45 -10.69
N ASP A 8 -8.39 15.77 -11.66
CA ASP A 8 -9.36 16.87 -11.66
C ASP A 8 -8.81 18.23 -11.19
N GLY A 9 -7.64 18.63 -11.68
CA GLY A 9 -7.01 19.92 -11.34
C GLY A 9 -6.13 19.89 -10.09
N GLU A 10 -6.10 18.81 -9.34
CA GLU A 10 -5.29 18.63 -8.14
C GLU A 10 -4.09 17.71 -8.40
N ILE A 11 -3.00 17.97 -7.71
CA ILE A 11 -1.82 17.11 -7.68
C ILE A 11 -1.79 16.36 -6.34
N PHE A 12 -1.60 15.06 -6.40
CA PHE A 12 -1.39 14.22 -5.24
C PHE A 12 0.03 13.68 -5.26
N VAL A 13 0.72 13.79 -4.14
CA VAL A 13 2.10 13.29 -4.00
C VAL A 13 2.19 12.36 -2.80
N SER A 14 2.84 11.21 -2.97
CA SER A 14 3.30 10.41 -1.85
C SER A 14 4.77 10.75 -1.55
N TYR A 15 5.11 10.76 -0.28
CA TYR A 15 6.46 11.16 0.14
C TYR A 15 6.84 10.54 1.47
N THR A 16 8.14 10.51 1.72
CA THR A 16 8.70 10.19 3.03
C THR A 16 8.62 11.43 3.90
N GLU A 17 7.86 11.36 4.97
CA GLU A 17 7.75 12.43 5.98
C GLU A 17 8.66 12.14 7.16
N ASP A 18 9.42 13.14 7.58
CA ASP A 18 10.17 13.10 8.84
C ASP A 18 9.20 13.20 10.02
N ARG A 19 9.29 12.26 10.95
CA ARG A 19 8.43 12.17 12.14
C ARG A 19 9.18 12.45 13.44
N GLY A 20 10.42 12.93 13.35
CA GLY A 20 11.33 13.09 14.47
C GLY A 20 11.87 11.76 15.02
N ASP A 21 12.87 11.83 15.88
CA ASP A 21 13.51 10.67 16.52
C ASP A 21 13.95 9.59 15.52
N ASP A 22 14.49 10.00 14.37
CA ASP A 22 14.91 9.14 13.25
C ASP A 22 13.79 8.25 12.67
N LYS A 23 12.52 8.62 12.91
CA LYS A 23 11.36 7.93 12.35
C LYS A 23 10.86 8.61 11.09
N THR A 24 10.29 7.80 10.22
CA THR A 24 9.68 8.25 8.96
C THR A 24 8.32 7.63 8.73
N SER A 25 7.46 8.35 8.00
CA SER A 25 6.14 7.88 7.55
C SER A 25 6.07 7.89 6.03
N THR A 26 5.25 7.01 5.44
CA THR A 26 4.69 7.24 4.11
C THR A 26 3.48 8.16 4.28
N SER A 27 3.53 9.32 3.66
CA SER A 27 2.47 10.33 3.74
C SER A 27 2.00 10.71 2.34
N ILE A 28 0.76 11.19 2.25
CA ILE A 28 0.16 11.69 1.01
C ILE A 28 -0.29 13.12 1.24
N ALA A 29 0.13 14.02 0.35
CA ALA A 29 -0.35 15.38 0.30
C ALA A 29 -1.05 15.64 -1.02
N ARG A 30 -2.03 16.56 -1.00
CA ARG A 30 -2.65 17.15 -2.18
C ARG A 30 -2.35 18.64 -2.27
N GLY A 31 -2.47 19.20 -3.45
CA GLY A 31 -2.29 20.61 -3.71
C GLY A 31 -2.47 20.95 -5.17
N PHE A 32 -2.05 22.15 -5.56
CA PHE A 32 -2.23 22.69 -6.90
C PHE A 32 -0.89 23.18 -7.46
N ILE A 33 -0.78 23.24 -8.79
CA ILE A 33 0.31 23.94 -9.44
C ILE A 33 -0.18 25.37 -9.77
N GLU A 34 0.38 26.35 -9.09
CA GLU A 34 0.11 27.77 -9.31
C GLU A 34 1.44 28.54 -9.48
N ASN A 35 1.59 29.28 -10.58
CA ASN A 35 2.82 30.04 -10.88
C ASN A 35 4.11 29.19 -10.78
N ASP A 36 4.09 28.00 -11.39
CA ASP A 36 5.20 27.01 -11.40
C ASP A 36 5.62 26.53 -10.00
N SER A 37 4.72 26.61 -9.03
CA SER A 37 4.95 26.17 -7.66
C SER A 37 3.83 25.28 -7.14
N PHE A 38 4.18 24.30 -6.33
CA PHE A 38 3.19 23.48 -5.62
C PHE A 38 2.63 24.28 -4.44
N SER A 39 1.33 24.57 -4.48
CA SER A 39 0.65 25.50 -3.57
C SER A 39 -0.56 24.85 -2.89
N LYS A 40 -1.07 25.48 -1.85
CA LYS A 40 -2.23 25.03 -1.04
C LYS A 40 -2.07 23.57 -0.62
N ILE A 41 -0.88 23.23 -0.16
CA ILE A 41 -0.51 21.87 0.19
C ILE A 41 -1.22 21.44 1.48
N GLU A 42 -1.91 20.33 1.41
CA GLU A 42 -2.58 19.69 2.54
C GLU A 42 -2.11 18.24 2.68
N ASN A 43 -1.66 17.84 3.88
CA ASN A 43 -1.39 16.44 4.17
C ASN A 43 -2.72 15.74 4.46
N ILE A 44 -3.08 14.77 3.63
CA ILE A 44 -4.36 14.06 3.70
C ILE A 44 -4.24 12.64 4.28
N PHE A 45 -3.02 12.09 4.38
CA PHE A 45 -2.82 10.74 4.92
C PHE A 45 -1.40 10.55 5.48
N GLN A 46 -1.32 9.76 6.54
CA GLN A 46 -0.08 9.31 7.19
C GLN A 46 -0.18 7.84 7.61
N SER A 47 0.76 7.02 7.18
CA SER A 47 0.73 5.56 7.42
C SER A 47 1.18 5.11 8.81
N GLY A 48 1.48 6.03 9.70
CA GLY A 48 2.21 5.74 10.95
C GLY A 48 3.71 5.90 10.79
N SER A 49 4.48 5.77 11.86
CA SER A 49 5.92 6.04 11.88
C SER A 49 6.76 4.78 12.07
N SER A 50 7.93 4.75 11.42
CA SER A 50 8.89 3.64 11.45
C SER A 50 10.32 4.15 11.53
N TRP A 51 11.19 3.45 12.27
CA TRP A 51 12.65 3.66 12.21
C TRP A 51 13.28 3.03 10.95
N ASN A 52 12.61 2.05 10.33
CA ASN A 52 13.15 1.40 9.14
C ASN A 52 12.95 2.26 7.89
N ASN A 53 14.00 2.37 7.08
CA ASN A 53 14.04 3.14 5.84
C ASN A 53 13.98 2.25 4.60
N ILE A 54 13.13 1.21 4.64
CA ILE A 54 12.90 0.28 3.54
C ILE A 54 11.40 0.06 3.31
N HIS A 55 11.04 -0.53 2.19
CA HIS A 55 9.69 -0.98 1.82
C HIS A 55 8.63 0.12 1.98
N TRP A 56 8.79 1.22 1.24
CA TRP A 56 7.86 2.35 1.28
C TRP A 56 6.53 2.06 0.58
N GLY A 57 6.53 1.21 -0.47
CA GLY A 57 5.40 1.07 -1.38
C GLY A 57 5.13 2.37 -2.11
N SER A 58 4.06 3.07 -1.72
CA SER A 58 3.77 4.49 -1.99
C SER A 58 3.29 4.83 -3.39
N ARG A 59 2.82 3.86 -4.19
CA ARG A 59 2.23 4.12 -5.49
C ARG A 59 0.79 4.58 -5.37
N LEU A 60 0.42 5.53 -6.21
CA LEU A 60 -0.89 6.18 -6.23
C LEU A 60 -1.65 5.84 -7.50
N MET A 61 -2.97 5.63 -7.40
CA MET A 61 -3.86 5.43 -8.54
C MET A 61 -5.27 5.92 -8.21
N PHE A 62 -5.87 6.69 -9.11
CA PHE A 62 -7.29 7.00 -9.03
C PHE A 62 -8.12 5.98 -9.82
N LYS A 63 -9.22 5.56 -9.21
CA LYS A 63 -10.30 4.81 -9.85
C LYS A 63 -11.63 5.28 -9.27
N ASP A 64 -12.56 5.65 -10.14
CA ASP A 64 -13.92 6.10 -9.76
C ASP A 64 -13.93 7.26 -8.74
N GLY A 65 -12.96 8.18 -8.84
CA GLY A 65 -12.82 9.35 -7.98
C GLY A 65 -12.23 9.06 -6.59
N LEU A 66 -11.81 7.81 -6.32
CA LEU A 66 -11.17 7.39 -5.07
C LEU A 66 -9.67 7.15 -5.28
N LEU A 67 -8.87 7.54 -4.30
CA LEU A 67 -7.43 7.35 -4.31
C LEU A 67 -7.06 6.02 -3.66
N TYR A 68 -6.39 5.18 -4.43
CA TYR A 68 -5.73 3.96 -3.97
C TYR A 68 -4.25 4.24 -3.75
N ALA A 69 -3.71 3.80 -2.62
CA ALA A 69 -2.28 3.94 -2.33
C ALA A 69 -1.71 2.66 -1.72
N SER A 70 -0.54 2.26 -2.22
CA SER A 70 0.17 1.11 -1.68
C SER A 70 1.10 1.54 -0.55
N ILE A 71 1.07 0.82 0.57
CA ILE A 71 1.95 1.04 1.72
C ILE A 71 2.78 -0.23 1.95
N GLY A 72 4.10 -0.10 1.94
CA GLY A 72 5.00 -1.21 2.25
C GLY A 72 5.04 -1.53 3.75
N GLU A 73 5.46 -2.74 4.11
CA GLU A 73 5.46 -3.21 5.50
C GLU A 73 6.65 -2.73 6.34
N ARG A 74 7.54 -1.94 5.75
CA ARG A 74 8.65 -1.24 6.41
C ARG A 74 9.65 -2.18 7.12
N GLY A 75 9.76 -3.44 6.67
CA GLY A 75 10.67 -4.45 7.26
C GLY A 75 10.11 -5.13 8.51
N TYR A 76 8.83 -4.94 8.86
CA TYR A 76 8.21 -5.56 10.03
C TYR A 76 7.43 -6.84 9.72
N GLY A 77 7.48 -7.34 8.50
CA GLY A 77 6.88 -8.61 8.06
C GLY A 77 5.43 -8.84 8.53
N SER A 78 5.26 -9.41 9.72
CA SER A 78 3.96 -9.79 10.28
C SER A 78 2.97 -8.64 10.45
N VAL A 79 3.43 -7.38 10.49
CA VAL A 79 2.54 -6.21 10.57
C VAL A 79 1.61 -6.10 9.34
N ALA A 80 1.97 -6.76 8.23
CA ALA A 80 1.12 -6.84 7.06
C ALA A 80 -0.22 -7.55 7.31
N GLN A 81 -0.34 -8.31 8.41
CA GLN A 81 -1.57 -8.97 8.87
C GLN A 81 -2.30 -8.19 9.97
N ASP A 82 -1.68 -7.15 10.55
CA ASP A 82 -2.25 -6.37 11.65
C ASP A 82 -3.34 -5.40 11.14
N PRO A 83 -4.63 -5.53 11.58
CA PRO A 83 -5.72 -4.65 11.17
C PRO A 83 -5.58 -3.21 11.66
N THR A 84 -4.74 -2.97 12.66
CA THR A 84 -4.53 -1.65 13.30
C THR A 84 -3.31 -0.90 12.74
N SER A 85 -2.70 -1.42 11.67
CA SER A 85 -1.54 -0.83 10.99
C SER A 85 -1.80 -0.68 9.49
N TYR A 86 -1.35 0.43 8.91
CA TYR A 86 -1.35 0.62 7.46
C TYR A 86 -0.17 -0.08 6.75
N PHE A 87 0.81 -0.60 7.48
CA PHE A 87 1.98 -1.21 6.88
C PHE A 87 1.64 -2.54 6.20
N GLY A 88 2.11 -2.72 4.97
CA GLY A 88 1.82 -3.91 4.15
C GLY A 88 0.39 -3.96 3.60
N LYS A 89 -0.18 -2.81 3.28
CA LYS A 89 -1.57 -2.65 2.86
C LYS A 89 -1.71 -1.93 1.52
N MET A 90 -2.82 -2.17 0.86
CA MET A 90 -3.45 -1.21 -0.04
C MET A 90 -4.50 -0.45 0.74
N ILE A 91 -4.47 0.87 0.72
CA ILE A 91 -5.51 1.73 1.26
C ILE A 91 -6.36 2.31 0.14
N ARG A 92 -7.62 2.67 0.47
CA ARG A 92 -8.53 3.41 -0.41
C ARG A 92 -9.16 4.56 0.37
N ILE A 93 -8.99 5.79 -0.12
CA ILE A 93 -9.43 7.02 0.55
C ILE A 93 -10.12 7.97 -0.43
N ASN A 94 -10.94 8.85 0.11
CA ASN A 94 -11.45 10.02 -0.60
C ASN A 94 -10.32 11.02 -0.86
N LYS A 95 -10.54 12.01 -1.75
CA LYS A 95 -9.57 13.08 -2.06
C LYS A 95 -9.17 13.91 -0.83
N ASP A 96 -10.01 13.94 0.22
CA ASP A 96 -9.75 14.63 1.49
C ASP A 96 -9.07 13.76 2.56
N GLY A 97 -8.74 12.51 2.22
CA GLY A 97 -8.09 11.55 3.11
C GLY A 97 -9.04 10.71 3.97
N THR A 98 -10.34 10.98 3.97
CA THR A 98 -11.32 10.21 4.74
C THR A 98 -11.57 8.83 4.11
N ALA A 99 -11.92 7.85 4.94
CA ALA A 99 -12.27 6.51 4.47
C ALA A 99 -13.65 6.52 3.77
N PRO A 100 -13.80 5.93 2.55
CA PRO A 100 -15.09 5.66 1.95
C PRO A 100 -15.91 4.68 2.80
N LYS A 101 -17.23 4.93 2.89
CA LYS A 101 -18.14 4.09 3.68
C LYS A 101 -18.28 2.65 3.16
N ASP A 102 -17.98 2.44 1.90
CA ASP A 102 -18.01 1.14 1.21
C ASP A 102 -16.65 0.43 1.21
N ASN A 103 -15.67 0.89 1.97
CA ASN A 103 -14.45 0.15 2.23
C ASN A 103 -14.78 -1.17 2.97
N PRO A 104 -14.04 -2.25 2.71
CA PRO A 104 -14.39 -3.58 3.23
C PRO A 104 -14.40 -3.65 4.76
N TYR A 105 -13.65 -2.78 5.41
CA TYR A 105 -13.52 -2.77 6.88
C TYR A 105 -14.11 -1.51 7.55
N SER A 106 -14.78 -0.63 6.80
CA SER A 106 -15.28 0.67 7.29
C SER A 106 -16.28 0.59 8.46
N MET A 107 -16.92 -0.57 8.65
CA MET A 107 -17.90 -0.83 9.72
C MET A 107 -17.34 -1.73 10.83
N ASN A 108 -16.04 -2.05 10.81
CA ASN A 108 -15.40 -2.90 11.80
C ASN A 108 -14.49 -2.05 12.70
N GLU A 109 -14.86 -1.88 13.97
CA GLU A 109 -14.13 -1.03 14.94
C GLU A 109 -12.72 -1.54 15.27
N ASP A 110 -12.42 -2.82 14.98
CA ASP A 110 -11.09 -3.42 15.18
C ASP A 110 -10.14 -3.15 13.99
N TRP A 111 -10.61 -2.50 12.93
CA TRP A 111 -9.84 -2.23 11.72
C TRP A 111 -9.72 -0.75 11.41
N LEU A 112 -8.59 -0.37 10.83
CA LEU A 112 -8.44 0.95 10.22
C LEU A 112 -9.33 1.02 8.97
N PRO A 113 -10.28 1.98 8.89
CA PRO A 113 -11.34 1.99 7.87
C PRO A 113 -10.84 2.28 6.45
N GLU A 114 -9.63 2.83 6.29
CA GLU A 114 -8.99 3.10 5.00
C GLU A 114 -8.40 1.84 4.35
N ILE A 115 -8.23 0.75 5.10
CA ILE A 115 -7.66 -0.50 4.59
C ILE A 115 -8.60 -1.11 3.53
N TYR A 116 -8.02 -1.45 2.37
CA TYR A 116 -8.75 -2.06 1.26
C TYR A 116 -8.32 -3.52 1.00
N GLN A 117 -6.99 -3.80 1.07
CA GLN A 117 -6.39 -5.12 0.89
C GLN A 117 -5.16 -5.24 1.78
N ILE A 118 -4.86 -6.45 2.25
CA ILE A 118 -3.75 -6.71 3.19
C ILE A 118 -2.74 -7.73 2.69
N GLY A 119 -1.69 -7.97 3.47
CA GLY A 119 -0.73 -9.04 3.21
C GLY A 119 0.26 -8.74 2.09
N LEU A 120 0.64 -7.47 1.94
CA LEU A 120 1.62 -7.00 0.97
C LEU A 120 2.98 -6.77 1.65
N ARG A 121 4.09 -6.99 0.90
CA ARG A 121 5.42 -6.68 1.39
C ARG A 121 5.86 -5.27 0.98
N ASN A 122 6.05 -5.06 -0.30
CA ASN A 122 6.53 -3.79 -0.85
C ASN A 122 6.02 -3.58 -2.28
N PRO A 123 4.76 -3.18 -2.46
CA PRO A 123 4.21 -2.96 -3.80
C PRO A 123 4.73 -1.63 -4.37
N GLN A 124 5.44 -1.69 -5.50
CA GLN A 124 6.11 -0.55 -6.14
C GLN A 124 5.65 -0.28 -7.58
N GLY A 125 4.75 -1.07 -8.12
CA GLY A 125 4.05 -0.79 -9.38
C GLY A 125 2.56 -0.80 -9.17
N ILE A 126 1.84 0.10 -9.83
CA ILE A 126 0.38 0.15 -9.85
C ILE A 126 -0.10 0.58 -11.23
N MET A 127 -1.18 -0.01 -11.71
CA MET A 127 -1.82 0.41 -12.94
C MET A 127 -3.32 0.16 -12.89
N LEU A 128 -4.09 1.01 -13.57
CA LEU A 128 -5.47 0.74 -13.93
C LEU A 128 -5.49 0.10 -15.32
N TYR A 129 -5.96 -1.15 -15.41
CA TYR A 129 -5.98 -1.86 -16.67
C TYR A 129 -7.22 -1.47 -17.50
N PRO A 130 -7.04 -0.91 -18.71
CA PRO A 130 -8.16 -0.29 -19.42
C PRO A 130 -9.22 -1.28 -19.92
N ASN A 131 -8.89 -2.58 -20.04
CA ASN A 131 -9.82 -3.57 -20.61
C ASN A 131 -10.87 -4.07 -19.60
N ASP A 132 -10.55 -4.07 -18.31
CA ASP A 132 -11.46 -4.51 -17.25
C ASP A 132 -11.70 -3.45 -16.18
N SER A 133 -11.00 -2.31 -16.29
CA SER A 133 -11.06 -1.21 -15.32
C SER A 133 -10.68 -1.63 -13.89
N GLU A 134 -9.78 -2.61 -13.76
CA GLU A 134 -9.29 -3.08 -12.47
C GLU A 134 -7.86 -2.61 -12.18
N ILE A 135 -7.52 -2.51 -10.90
CA ILE A 135 -6.19 -2.10 -10.45
C ILE A 135 -5.32 -3.33 -10.27
N TYR A 136 -4.10 -3.24 -10.79
CA TYR A 136 -3.07 -4.27 -10.67
C TYR A 136 -1.81 -3.68 -10.03
N ILE A 137 -1.07 -4.52 -9.31
CA ILE A 137 0.17 -4.16 -8.63
C ILE A 137 1.29 -5.14 -8.96
N THR A 138 2.53 -4.66 -8.87
CA THR A 138 3.69 -5.51 -8.66
C THR A 138 4.17 -5.38 -7.22
N ASN A 139 4.53 -6.50 -6.61
CA ASN A 139 4.98 -6.54 -5.22
C ASN A 139 6.30 -7.30 -5.12
N HIS A 140 7.29 -6.69 -4.44
CA HIS A 140 8.58 -7.32 -4.21
C HIS A 140 8.51 -8.40 -3.14
N GLY A 141 8.95 -9.60 -3.50
CA GLY A 141 9.36 -10.64 -2.55
C GLY A 141 10.76 -10.36 -1.99
N PRO A 142 11.25 -11.17 -1.04
CA PRO A 142 12.64 -11.03 -0.55
C PRO A 142 13.62 -11.69 -1.53
N ARG A 143 13.84 -12.98 -1.44
CA ARG A 143 14.73 -13.74 -2.31
C ARG A 143 13.92 -14.53 -3.34
N GLY A 144 13.46 -13.82 -4.39
CA GLY A 144 12.44 -14.32 -5.30
C GLY A 144 11.02 -14.14 -4.75
N GLY A 145 10.00 -14.57 -5.52
CA GLY A 145 8.59 -14.42 -5.15
C GLY A 145 8.04 -13.02 -5.35
N ASP A 146 8.69 -12.22 -6.18
CA ASP A 146 8.06 -11.02 -6.76
C ASP A 146 6.80 -11.45 -7.50
N PHE A 147 5.75 -10.66 -7.42
CA PHE A 147 4.53 -11.04 -8.09
C PHE A 147 3.81 -9.86 -8.78
N PHE A 148 3.01 -10.21 -9.76
CA PHE A 148 1.99 -9.38 -10.38
C PHE A 148 0.62 -9.87 -9.95
N GLY A 149 -0.23 -8.98 -9.41
CA GLY A 149 -1.51 -9.37 -8.86
C GLY A 149 -2.54 -8.25 -8.88
N LYS A 150 -3.80 -8.61 -8.60
CA LYS A 150 -4.95 -7.71 -8.61
C LYS A 150 -5.19 -7.09 -7.25
N VAL A 151 -5.67 -5.86 -7.23
CA VAL A 151 -6.16 -5.19 -6.01
C VAL A 151 -7.66 -5.49 -5.86
N GLU A 152 -8.01 -6.24 -4.81
CA GLU A 152 -9.39 -6.68 -4.56
C GLU A 152 -9.81 -6.38 -3.12
N ALA A 153 -11.03 -5.88 -2.95
CA ALA A 153 -11.58 -5.51 -1.65
C ALA A 153 -11.57 -6.66 -0.64
N GLY A 154 -11.04 -6.41 0.56
CA GLY A 154 -11.08 -7.37 1.67
C GLY A 154 -10.21 -8.60 1.51
N THR A 155 -9.35 -8.65 0.48
CA THR A 155 -8.50 -9.81 0.22
C THR A 155 -7.12 -9.71 0.88
N ASN A 156 -6.40 -10.83 0.94
CA ASN A 156 -5.12 -10.97 1.62
C ASN A 156 -4.14 -11.79 0.78
N TYR A 157 -2.96 -11.24 0.49
CA TYR A 157 -1.88 -11.95 -0.20
C TYR A 157 -1.00 -12.79 0.75
N GLY A 158 -1.16 -12.63 2.08
CA GLY A 158 -0.59 -13.51 3.09
C GLY A 158 0.81 -13.18 3.57
N TRP A 159 1.44 -12.09 3.12
CA TRP A 159 2.73 -11.68 3.67
C TRP A 159 2.60 -11.30 5.18
N ALA A 160 3.44 -11.75 6.15
CA ALA A 160 4.60 -12.66 5.96
C ALA A 160 4.31 -14.07 6.53
N ASP A 161 3.03 -14.51 6.53
CA ASP A 161 2.65 -15.88 6.92
C ASP A 161 2.99 -16.89 5.82
N VAL A 162 3.00 -16.41 4.57
CA VAL A 162 3.43 -17.13 3.37
C VAL A 162 4.27 -16.22 2.48
N ALA A 163 5.12 -16.81 1.62
CA ALA A 163 5.89 -16.08 0.62
C ALA A 163 6.17 -16.95 -0.61
N TRP A 164 5.93 -16.43 -1.80
CA TRP A 164 6.16 -17.15 -3.07
C TRP A 164 7.61 -17.55 -3.29
N GLY A 165 8.58 -16.80 -2.73
CA GLY A 165 10.00 -17.17 -2.71
C GLY A 165 10.38 -18.12 -1.57
N GLY A 166 9.56 -18.25 -0.53
CA GLY A 166 9.72 -19.16 0.61
C GLY A 166 10.83 -18.83 1.59
N ILE A 167 11.86 -18.07 1.20
CA ILE A 167 13.05 -17.77 2.01
C ILE A 167 13.41 -16.28 1.98
N ASP A 168 14.00 -15.79 3.05
CA ASP A 168 14.52 -14.43 3.16
C ASP A 168 15.98 -14.33 2.62
N TYR A 169 16.53 -13.13 2.58
CA TYR A 169 17.89 -12.84 2.08
C TYR A 169 18.98 -13.59 2.85
N ASP A 170 18.81 -13.82 4.14
CA ASP A 170 19.71 -14.57 5.01
C ASP A 170 19.53 -16.11 4.91
N GLY A 171 18.55 -16.57 4.12
CA GLY A 171 18.23 -17.98 3.93
C GLY A 171 17.22 -18.53 4.96
N SER A 172 16.72 -17.71 5.87
CA SER A 172 15.66 -18.13 6.81
C SER A 172 14.35 -18.40 6.08
N ILE A 173 13.54 -19.32 6.62
CA ILE A 173 12.22 -19.65 6.09
C ILE A 173 11.23 -18.55 6.50
N ILE A 174 10.43 -18.07 5.55
CA ILE A 174 9.37 -17.10 5.81
C ILE A 174 8.10 -17.85 6.16
N GLY A 175 7.47 -17.45 7.26
CA GLY A 175 6.27 -18.09 7.78
C GLY A 175 6.51 -19.60 8.03
N ASP A 176 5.69 -20.45 7.43
CA ASP A 176 5.88 -21.91 7.48
C ASP A 176 6.57 -22.49 6.21
N GLY A 177 7.08 -21.63 5.33
CA GLY A 177 7.71 -22.01 4.07
C GLY A 177 6.75 -22.25 2.91
N SER A 178 5.43 -22.11 3.14
CA SER A 178 4.43 -22.25 2.08
C SER A 178 4.43 -21.03 1.17
N ALA A 179 4.23 -21.26 -0.13
CA ALA A 179 4.02 -20.19 -1.09
C ALA A 179 2.62 -19.56 -0.96
N TRP A 180 1.63 -20.37 -0.61
CA TRP A 180 0.23 -19.98 -0.54
C TRP A 180 -0.56 -20.88 0.41
N LYS A 181 -1.67 -20.38 0.94
CA LYS A 181 -2.65 -21.14 1.74
C LYS A 181 -4.07 -20.88 1.24
N GLU A 182 -4.98 -21.82 1.52
CA GLU A 182 -6.41 -21.64 1.25
C GLU A 182 -6.95 -20.39 1.96
N GLY A 183 -7.80 -19.65 1.26
CA GLY A 183 -8.35 -18.35 1.73
C GLY A 183 -7.53 -17.13 1.38
N LEU A 184 -6.29 -17.30 0.92
CA LEU A 184 -5.45 -16.19 0.45
C LEU A 184 -5.63 -15.94 -1.07
N LEU A 185 -5.48 -14.69 -1.48
CA LEU A 185 -5.49 -14.32 -2.89
C LEU A 185 -4.23 -14.86 -3.58
N LYS A 186 -4.41 -15.44 -4.76
CA LYS A 186 -3.26 -15.86 -5.59
C LYS A 186 -2.86 -14.72 -6.52
N PRO A 187 -1.54 -14.46 -6.67
CA PRO A 187 -1.07 -13.62 -7.76
C PRO A 187 -1.41 -14.22 -9.13
N ILE A 188 -1.44 -13.35 -10.13
CA ILE A 188 -1.63 -13.73 -11.53
C ILE A 188 -0.33 -14.34 -12.07
N TYR A 189 0.80 -13.81 -11.62
CA TYR A 189 2.12 -14.25 -12.03
C TYR A 189 3.15 -14.05 -10.90
N THR A 190 4.09 -14.97 -10.75
CA THR A 190 5.20 -14.94 -9.78
C THR A 190 6.53 -15.22 -10.47
#